data_4c6140e55471b60983ba8a3c1a2c0404
#
_entry.id   4c6140e55471b60983ba8a3c1a2c0404
#
_cell.length_a   1.000
_cell.length_b   1.000
_cell.length_c   1.000
_cell.angle_alpha   90.00
_cell.angle_beta   90.00
_cell.angle_gamma   90.00
#
_symmetry.space_group_name_H-M   'P 1'
#
loop_
_entity.id
_entity.type
_entity.pdbx_description
1 polymer ?
#
loop_
_entity_poly.entity_id
_entity_poly.type
_entity_poly.pdbx_seq_one_letter_code
_entity_poly.pdbx_strand_id
1 'polypeptide(L)'
;RPAVPATAVWQMDVAYAGKSVAEKLADVRAALAQQGATAVILSRLDSVAWLLNVRADDIEYNPFVLSYCLVEADGATWFVDGARVPADVAGALAAQGVAMAPYGDVAGALRAMGKATVLYEPAGTSWALLRAMEGNKALTLTAGDEPVQGLKGVKNETEIRHLKEAHRKDGAAMVRFEMELRRRLAQGTPTSELDVCEFLLGSRRAQPRNLGASSNTIAAYGPNAAMMHYAPKPESFAVLCPEHFLLVDSGGQYMDGTTDITRTYALGPLTDEEKRDYTLVLKCHIALARAVFKAGSAGQHIDILARETLWRLGLDYRCGTGHGVGFVGGVHEGPQNMSARGAVPFVPGMTITDEPGIYEEGKLGIRIENELVCVEKFDTEYGKFYGFEPMTYCPIDTRPVMVEMLEDAELAWLNDYHAMVKQELAPYLNEEENAWLAEACRPLAR
;
A
#
# COMPACT_ATOMS: atom_id res chain seq x y z
N ARG A 1 -20.43 20.45 -10.23
CA ARG A 1 -19.36 19.44 -10.26
C ARG A 1 -18.01 20.14 -10.19
N PRO A 2 -17.00 19.57 -9.52
CA PRO A 2 -15.65 20.11 -9.59
C PRO A 2 -15.17 20.14 -11.05
N ALA A 3 -14.18 21.01 -11.33
CA ALA A 3 -13.53 21.02 -12.64
C ALA A 3 -12.84 19.67 -12.89
N VAL A 4 -12.78 19.26 -14.16
CA VAL A 4 -12.00 18.08 -14.54
C VAL A 4 -10.52 18.40 -14.29
N PRO A 5 -9.74 17.52 -13.63
CA PRO A 5 -8.31 17.73 -13.44
C PRO A 5 -7.58 17.97 -14.76
N ALA A 6 -6.59 18.85 -14.72
CA ALA A 6 -5.80 19.25 -15.90
C ALA A 6 -4.30 19.01 -15.70
N THR A 7 -3.93 18.04 -14.84
CA THR A 7 -2.54 17.71 -14.58
C THR A 7 -1.90 17.03 -15.78
N ALA A 8 -0.61 17.29 -16.02
CA ALA A 8 0.10 16.68 -17.12
C ALA A 8 0.29 15.17 -16.89
N VAL A 9 0.09 14.39 -17.94
CA VAL A 9 0.40 12.95 -17.92
C VAL A 9 1.90 12.77 -18.10
N TRP A 10 2.47 11.81 -17.36
CA TRP A 10 3.83 11.36 -17.55
C TRP A 10 3.89 9.82 -17.67
N GLN A 11 4.91 9.31 -18.33
CA GLN A 11 5.10 7.88 -18.51
C GLN A 11 6.23 7.38 -17.61
N MET A 12 5.97 6.28 -16.91
CA MET A 12 6.96 5.59 -16.10
C MET A 12 7.91 4.81 -17.02
N ASP A 13 9.21 4.98 -16.82
CA ASP A 13 10.23 4.24 -17.55
C ASP A 13 10.15 2.74 -17.19
N VAL A 14 10.44 1.88 -18.20
CA VAL A 14 10.51 0.42 -18.02
C VAL A 14 11.57 0.02 -16.98
N ALA A 15 12.62 0.83 -16.79
CA ALA A 15 13.61 0.62 -15.73
C ALA A 15 12.98 0.57 -14.33
N TYR A 16 11.83 1.23 -14.13
CA TYR A 16 11.01 1.16 -12.90
C TYR A 16 9.90 0.13 -13.00
N ALA A 17 9.14 0.15 -14.09
CA ALA A 17 7.97 -0.71 -14.27
C ALA A 17 8.31 -2.19 -14.51
N GLY A 18 9.54 -2.49 -14.94
CA GLY A 18 10.04 -3.84 -15.22
C GLY A 18 9.46 -4.49 -16.47
N LYS A 19 8.32 -4.00 -16.97
CA LYS A 19 7.66 -4.46 -18.21
C LYS A 19 7.20 -3.29 -19.06
N SER A 20 7.39 -3.42 -20.38
CA SER A 20 6.83 -2.49 -21.37
C SER A 20 5.31 -2.63 -21.48
N VAL A 21 4.67 -1.62 -22.08
CA VAL A 21 3.23 -1.65 -22.37
C VAL A 21 2.86 -2.80 -23.30
N ALA A 22 3.70 -3.07 -24.31
CA ALA A 22 3.46 -4.18 -25.23
C ALA A 22 3.49 -5.55 -24.53
N GLU A 23 4.41 -5.78 -23.60
CA GLU A 23 4.47 -7.00 -22.78
C GLU A 23 3.24 -7.12 -21.87
N LYS A 24 2.83 -6.03 -21.21
CA LYS A 24 1.63 -6.01 -20.36
C LYS A 24 0.34 -6.26 -21.15
N LEU A 25 0.23 -5.70 -22.37
CA LEU A 25 -0.88 -5.99 -23.28
C LEU A 25 -0.92 -7.48 -23.70
N ALA A 26 0.23 -8.10 -23.92
CA ALA A 26 0.31 -9.52 -24.22
C ALA A 26 -0.16 -10.38 -23.04
N ASP A 27 0.24 -10.03 -21.80
CA ASP A 27 -0.20 -10.71 -20.58
C ASP A 27 -1.73 -10.59 -20.40
N VAL A 28 -2.29 -9.39 -20.60
CA VAL A 28 -3.75 -9.16 -20.51
C VAL A 28 -4.51 -9.98 -21.54
N ARG A 29 -4.03 -10.02 -22.79
CA ARG A 29 -4.66 -10.82 -23.84
C ARG A 29 -4.60 -12.33 -23.56
N ALA A 30 -3.48 -12.80 -23.00
CA ALA A 30 -3.36 -14.19 -22.58
C ALA A 30 -4.36 -14.53 -21.47
N ALA A 31 -4.55 -13.65 -20.48
CA ALA A 31 -5.51 -13.83 -19.41
C ALA A 31 -6.96 -13.75 -19.91
N LEU A 32 -7.26 -12.87 -20.88
CA LEU A 32 -8.58 -12.82 -21.54
C LEU A 32 -8.90 -14.12 -22.25
N ALA A 33 -7.96 -14.67 -23.01
CA ALA A 33 -8.14 -15.94 -23.70
C ALA A 33 -8.47 -17.09 -22.77
N GLN A 34 -7.85 -17.14 -21.56
CA GLN A 34 -8.18 -18.12 -20.53
C GLN A 34 -9.62 -18.00 -20.00
N GLN A 35 -10.18 -16.79 -20.03
CA GLN A 35 -11.58 -16.51 -19.65
C GLN A 35 -12.55 -16.60 -20.85
N GLY A 36 -12.08 -17.01 -22.04
CA GLY A 36 -12.89 -17.07 -23.26
C GLY A 36 -13.32 -15.72 -23.82
N ALA A 37 -12.64 -14.64 -23.45
CA ALA A 37 -12.91 -13.28 -23.92
C ALA A 37 -11.86 -12.84 -24.96
N THR A 38 -12.24 -11.87 -25.82
CA THR A 38 -11.39 -11.29 -26.84
C THR A 38 -11.13 -9.80 -26.64
N ALA A 39 -11.86 -9.19 -25.71
CA ALA A 39 -11.69 -7.78 -25.36
C ALA A 39 -12.07 -7.54 -23.89
N VAL A 40 -11.56 -6.43 -23.33
CA VAL A 40 -11.94 -5.93 -22.00
C VAL A 40 -11.98 -4.41 -22.00
N ILE A 41 -12.98 -3.84 -21.32
CA ILE A 41 -12.99 -2.41 -21.00
C ILE A 41 -12.49 -2.19 -19.59
N LEU A 42 -11.32 -1.56 -19.47
CA LEU A 42 -10.73 -1.16 -18.20
C LEU A 42 -11.32 0.19 -17.78
N SER A 43 -12.02 0.21 -16.68
CA SER A 43 -12.61 1.41 -16.07
C SER A 43 -12.02 1.76 -14.71
N ARG A 44 -11.19 0.90 -14.14
CA ARG A 44 -10.40 1.19 -12.95
C ARG A 44 -9.16 2.00 -13.34
N LEU A 45 -8.95 3.14 -12.68
CA LEU A 45 -7.85 4.05 -13.01
C LEU A 45 -6.48 3.42 -12.73
N ASP A 46 -6.36 2.65 -11.66
CA ASP A 46 -5.17 1.90 -11.30
C ASP A 46 -4.79 0.85 -12.35
N SER A 47 -5.77 0.17 -12.93
CA SER A 47 -5.56 -0.80 -14.01
C SER A 47 -5.05 -0.15 -15.29
N VAL A 48 -5.65 0.98 -15.67
CA VAL A 48 -5.19 1.75 -16.85
C VAL A 48 -3.78 2.29 -16.62
N ALA A 49 -3.51 2.86 -15.43
CA ALA A 49 -2.22 3.41 -15.06
C ALA A 49 -1.11 2.34 -15.08
N TRP A 50 -1.40 1.14 -14.54
CA TRP A 50 -0.46 0.02 -14.57
C TRP A 50 -0.21 -0.49 -15.99
N LEU A 51 -1.30 -0.72 -16.77
CA LEU A 51 -1.19 -1.29 -18.13
C LEU A 51 -0.37 -0.40 -19.05
N LEU A 52 -0.64 0.91 -19.05
CA LEU A 52 -0.02 1.88 -19.96
C LEU A 52 1.24 2.51 -19.41
N ASN A 53 1.67 2.17 -18.20
CA ASN A 53 2.78 2.82 -17.49
C ASN A 53 2.62 4.35 -17.41
N VAL A 54 1.40 4.87 -17.30
CA VAL A 54 1.12 6.31 -17.23
C VAL A 54 0.66 6.74 -15.85
N ARG A 55 1.01 7.97 -15.48
CA ARG A 55 0.62 8.57 -14.21
C ARG A 55 0.24 10.04 -14.42
N ALA A 56 -0.58 10.57 -13.50
CA ALA A 56 -0.90 11.99 -13.35
C ALA A 56 -1.50 12.22 -11.96
N ASP A 57 -1.62 13.46 -11.52
CA ASP A 57 -2.11 13.82 -10.19
C ASP A 57 -3.62 14.20 -10.24
N ASP A 58 -4.45 13.38 -10.90
CA ASP A 58 -5.88 13.63 -11.02
C ASP A 58 -6.67 13.26 -9.76
N ILE A 59 -6.15 12.33 -8.99
CA ILE A 59 -6.74 11.82 -7.75
C ILE A 59 -5.78 12.08 -6.62
N GLU A 60 -6.26 12.73 -5.57
CA GLU A 60 -5.45 13.03 -4.39
C GLU A 60 -4.82 11.75 -3.82
N TYR A 61 -3.54 11.79 -3.50
CA TYR A 61 -2.71 10.68 -3.03
C TYR A 61 -2.47 9.54 -4.04
N ASN A 62 -3.22 9.46 -5.12
CA ASN A 62 -3.14 8.37 -6.09
C ASN A 62 -2.69 8.91 -7.45
N PRO A 63 -1.52 8.53 -7.97
CA PRO A 63 -0.97 9.08 -9.21
C PRO A 63 -1.67 8.51 -10.44
N PHE A 64 -2.98 8.67 -10.55
CA PHE A 64 -3.81 8.11 -11.62
C PHE A 64 -4.31 9.15 -12.59
N VAL A 65 -4.57 8.70 -13.83
CA VAL A 65 -5.13 9.50 -14.93
C VAL A 65 -6.61 9.18 -15.08
N LEU A 66 -7.48 10.19 -15.08
CA LEU A 66 -8.89 10.00 -15.44
C LEU A 66 -9.00 9.54 -16.90
N SER A 67 -9.24 8.25 -17.09
CA SER A 67 -9.25 7.63 -18.41
C SER A 67 -9.93 6.27 -18.40
N TYR A 68 -10.16 5.72 -19.60
CA TYR A 68 -10.53 4.32 -19.83
C TYR A 68 -9.55 3.69 -20.81
N CYS A 69 -9.48 2.37 -20.83
CA CYS A 69 -8.73 1.67 -21.86
C CYS A 69 -9.54 0.47 -22.36
N LEU A 70 -9.79 0.41 -23.66
CA LEU A 70 -10.35 -0.75 -24.33
C LEU A 70 -9.19 -1.56 -24.89
N VAL A 71 -9.03 -2.80 -24.42
CA VAL A 71 -8.06 -3.75 -24.96
C VAL A 71 -8.78 -4.73 -25.86
N GLU A 72 -8.31 -4.89 -27.08
CA GLU A 72 -8.82 -5.80 -28.10
C GLU A 72 -7.71 -6.77 -28.53
N ALA A 73 -8.05 -7.77 -29.34
CA ALA A 73 -7.10 -8.78 -29.81
C ALA A 73 -5.86 -8.16 -30.49
N ASP A 74 -6.06 -7.15 -31.35
CA ASP A 74 -5.02 -6.59 -32.22
C ASP A 74 -4.57 -5.17 -31.81
N GLY A 75 -5.22 -4.53 -30.82
CA GLY A 75 -4.92 -3.16 -30.42
C GLY A 75 -5.39 -2.84 -29.01
N ALA A 76 -5.14 -1.60 -28.62
CA ALA A 76 -5.75 -0.99 -27.44
C ALA A 76 -6.08 0.47 -27.75
N THR A 77 -7.19 0.96 -27.18
CA THR A 77 -7.59 2.36 -27.30
C THR A 77 -7.66 2.99 -25.92
N TRP A 78 -6.84 4.01 -25.70
CA TRP A 78 -6.83 4.81 -24.48
C TRP A 78 -7.72 6.04 -24.63
N PHE A 79 -8.80 6.10 -23.87
CA PHE A 79 -9.74 7.22 -23.85
C PHE A 79 -9.34 8.22 -22.77
N VAL A 80 -8.76 9.34 -23.20
CA VAL A 80 -8.17 10.35 -22.31
C VAL A 80 -8.35 11.75 -22.89
N ASP A 81 -8.22 12.79 -22.08
CA ASP A 81 -8.05 14.15 -22.60
C ASP A 81 -6.65 14.28 -23.21
N GLY A 82 -6.59 14.21 -24.54
CA GLY A 82 -5.34 14.23 -25.30
C GLY A 82 -4.54 15.52 -25.16
N ALA A 83 -5.17 16.64 -24.76
CA ALA A 83 -4.44 17.91 -24.53
C ALA A 83 -3.46 17.83 -23.35
N ARG A 84 -3.63 16.85 -22.47
CA ARG A 84 -2.80 16.63 -21.27
C ARG A 84 -1.64 15.64 -21.51
N VAL A 85 -1.64 14.96 -22.67
CA VAL A 85 -0.66 13.92 -22.98
C VAL A 85 0.47 14.51 -23.81
N PRO A 86 1.71 14.54 -23.31
CA PRO A 86 2.88 14.98 -24.08
C PRO A 86 3.05 14.17 -25.36
N ALA A 87 3.56 14.80 -26.42
CA ALA A 87 3.70 14.19 -27.73
C ALA A 87 4.64 12.95 -27.74
N ASP A 88 5.68 12.97 -26.92
CA ASP A 88 6.60 11.85 -26.72
C ASP A 88 5.92 10.66 -26.06
N VAL A 89 5.08 10.90 -25.02
CA VAL A 89 4.27 9.85 -24.39
C VAL A 89 3.27 9.25 -25.38
N ALA A 90 2.56 10.10 -26.12
CA ALA A 90 1.63 9.64 -27.15
C ALA A 90 2.33 8.81 -28.23
N GLY A 91 3.49 9.26 -28.70
CA GLY A 91 4.31 8.53 -29.68
C GLY A 91 4.83 7.19 -29.17
N ALA A 92 5.29 7.14 -27.90
CA ALA A 92 5.76 5.92 -27.25
C ALA A 92 4.63 4.88 -27.07
N LEU A 93 3.41 5.31 -26.74
CA LEU A 93 2.24 4.45 -26.64
C LEU A 93 1.80 3.94 -28.03
N ALA A 94 1.75 4.81 -29.02
CA ALA A 94 1.39 4.42 -30.39
C ALA A 94 2.36 3.37 -30.95
N ALA A 95 3.66 3.50 -30.71
CA ALA A 95 4.68 2.51 -31.10
C ALA A 95 4.48 1.13 -30.44
N GLN A 96 3.71 1.07 -29.33
CA GLN A 96 3.38 -0.16 -28.59
C GLN A 96 1.93 -0.65 -28.84
N GLY A 97 1.28 -0.13 -29.87
CA GLY A 97 -0.06 -0.59 -30.29
C GLY A 97 -1.21 0.02 -29.51
N VAL A 98 -1.02 1.19 -28.88
CA VAL A 98 -2.06 1.93 -28.15
C VAL A 98 -2.46 3.18 -28.94
N ALA A 99 -3.70 3.21 -29.45
CA ALA A 99 -4.29 4.41 -30.02
C ALA A 99 -4.89 5.30 -28.93
N MET A 100 -5.00 6.59 -29.19
CA MET A 100 -5.67 7.54 -28.27
C MET A 100 -6.99 8.01 -28.88
N ALA A 101 -8.00 8.20 -28.02
CA ALA A 101 -9.30 8.77 -28.36
C ALA A 101 -9.77 9.73 -27.24
N PRO A 102 -10.67 10.68 -27.53
CA PRO A 102 -11.24 11.56 -26.52
C PRO A 102 -11.94 10.79 -25.41
N TYR A 103 -11.75 11.22 -24.14
CA TYR A 103 -12.32 10.59 -22.95
C TYR A 103 -13.83 10.30 -23.07
N GLY A 104 -14.60 11.23 -23.65
CA GLY A 104 -16.05 11.12 -23.80
C GLY A 104 -16.52 10.08 -24.83
N ASP A 105 -15.64 9.59 -25.70
CA ASP A 105 -16.00 8.74 -26.84
C ASP A 105 -16.10 7.25 -26.48
N VAL A 106 -15.71 6.86 -25.26
CA VAL A 106 -15.67 5.46 -24.82
C VAL A 106 -17.00 4.73 -25.03
N ALA A 107 -18.14 5.34 -24.66
CA ALA A 107 -19.44 4.71 -24.84
C ALA A 107 -19.84 4.60 -26.33
N GLY A 108 -19.42 5.56 -27.15
CA GLY A 108 -19.58 5.53 -28.62
C GLY A 108 -18.78 4.39 -29.24
N ALA A 109 -17.53 4.26 -28.85
CA ALA A 109 -16.65 3.18 -29.31
C ALA A 109 -17.23 1.79 -28.97
N LEU A 110 -17.72 1.58 -27.75
CA LEU A 110 -18.34 0.31 -27.34
C LEU A 110 -19.61 -0.01 -28.17
N ARG A 111 -20.42 1.00 -28.51
CA ARG A 111 -21.58 0.79 -29.39
C ARG A 111 -21.20 0.46 -30.83
N ALA A 112 -20.04 0.92 -31.29
CA ALA A 112 -19.56 0.75 -32.65
C ALA A 112 -18.62 -0.45 -32.83
N MET A 113 -18.23 -1.14 -31.75
CA MET A 113 -17.38 -2.32 -31.83
C MET A 113 -17.94 -3.38 -32.77
N GLY A 114 -17.03 -4.05 -33.49
CA GLY A 114 -17.34 -5.26 -34.27
C GLY A 114 -17.64 -6.46 -33.36
N LYS A 115 -17.73 -7.64 -33.95
CA LYS A 115 -18.02 -8.89 -33.22
C LYS A 115 -16.89 -9.20 -32.24
N ALA A 116 -17.21 -9.25 -30.94
CA ALA A 116 -16.26 -9.56 -29.86
C ALA A 116 -16.97 -10.20 -28.65
N THR A 117 -16.22 -10.96 -27.87
CA THR A 117 -16.59 -11.36 -26.51
C THR A 117 -15.90 -10.40 -25.54
N VAL A 118 -16.68 -9.53 -24.91
CA VAL A 118 -16.15 -8.48 -24.02
C VAL A 118 -16.28 -8.94 -22.57
N LEU A 119 -15.16 -9.04 -21.89
CA LEU A 119 -15.13 -9.22 -20.44
C LEU A 119 -15.41 -7.87 -19.77
N TYR A 120 -16.27 -7.87 -18.76
CA TYR A 120 -16.47 -6.71 -17.89
C TYR A 120 -16.56 -7.15 -16.42
N GLU A 121 -16.03 -6.31 -15.54
CA GLU A 121 -16.12 -6.54 -14.10
C GLU A 121 -17.39 -5.84 -13.57
N PRO A 122 -18.36 -6.59 -13.02
CA PRO A 122 -19.64 -5.99 -12.55
C PRO A 122 -19.46 -4.93 -11.47
N ALA A 123 -18.46 -5.09 -10.59
CA ALA A 123 -18.17 -4.15 -9.50
C ALA A 123 -17.45 -2.86 -9.97
N GLY A 124 -16.67 -2.93 -11.07
CA GLY A 124 -15.85 -1.83 -11.57
C GLY A 124 -16.46 -1.11 -12.78
N THR A 125 -17.35 -1.75 -13.54
CA THR A 125 -17.91 -1.19 -14.78
C THR A 125 -19.14 -0.34 -14.48
N SER A 126 -19.10 0.93 -14.92
CA SER A 126 -20.24 1.83 -14.73
C SER A 126 -21.47 1.38 -15.54
N TRP A 127 -22.68 1.70 -15.01
CA TRP A 127 -23.93 1.41 -15.69
C TRP A 127 -24.01 1.98 -17.11
N ALA A 128 -23.41 3.15 -17.34
CA ALA A 128 -23.41 3.78 -18.67
C ALA A 128 -22.60 2.96 -19.69
N LEU A 129 -21.47 2.40 -19.31
CA LEU A 129 -20.65 1.53 -20.16
C LEU A 129 -21.34 0.19 -20.40
N LEU A 130 -21.92 -0.41 -19.35
CA LEU A 130 -22.67 -1.66 -19.49
C LEU A 130 -23.83 -1.50 -20.48
N ARG A 131 -24.62 -0.44 -20.36
CA ARG A 131 -25.74 -0.15 -21.30
C ARG A 131 -25.22 0.12 -22.72
N ALA A 132 -24.06 0.74 -22.89
CA ALA A 132 -23.48 0.93 -24.21
C ALA A 132 -23.14 -0.41 -24.88
N MET A 133 -22.57 -1.34 -24.12
CA MET A 133 -22.25 -2.70 -24.59
C MET A 133 -23.51 -3.53 -24.88
N GLU A 134 -24.49 -3.55 -23.97
CA GLU A 134 -25.77 -4.26 -24.15
C GLU A 134 -26.54 -3.80 -25.39
N GLY A 135 -26.41 -2.52 -25.75
CA GLY A 135 -27.02 -1.94 -26.96
C GLY A 135 -26.37 -2.43 -28.25
N ASN A 136 -25.17 -2.99 -28.22
CA ASN A 136 -24.46 -3.49 -29.39
C ASN A 136 -24.66 -5.01 -29.56
N LYS A 137 -25.48 -5.39 -30.55
CA LYS A 137 -25.82 -6.82 -30.81
C LYS A 137 -24.67 -7.65 -31.38
N ALA A 138 -23.57 -7.04 -31.79
CA ALA A 138 -22.37 -7.75 -32.23
C ALA A 138 -21.54 -8.26 -31.05
N LEU A 139 -21.78 -7.76 -29.83
CA LEU A 139 -21.03 -8.15 -28.63
C LEU A 139 -21.69 -9.33 -27.90
N THR A 140 -20.85 -10.22 -27.42
CA THR A 140 -21.18 -11.17 -26.35
C THR A 140 -20.53 -10.65 -25.05
N LEU A 141 -21.32 -10.49 -23.99
CA LEU A 141 -20.82 -9.96 -22.73
C LEU A 141 -20.56 -11.11 -21.74
N THR A 142 -19.39 -11.12 -21.13
CA THR A 142 -19.00 -12.07 -20.09
C THR A 142 -18.66 -11.28 -18.82
N ALA A 143 -19.37 -11.59 -17.74
CA ALA A 143 -19.04 -11.05 -16.42
C ALA A 143 -17.90 -11.85 -15.80
N GLY A 144 -16.90 -11.18 -15.25
CA GLY A 144 -15.76 -11.84 -14.62
C GLY A 144 -14.82 -10.84 -13.96
N ASP A 145 -13.75 -11.35 -13.38
CA ASP A 145 -12.72 -10.53 -12.75
C ASP A 145 -11.85 -9.85 -13.82
N GLU A 146 -11.56 -8.59 -13.62
CA GLU A 146 -10.66 -7.83 -14.50
C GLU A 146 -9.23 -8.39 -14.39
N PRO A 147 -8.61 -8.87 -15.49
CA PRO A 147 -7.33 -9.57 -15.43
C PRO A 147 -6.17 -8.71 -14.92
N VAL A 148 -6.22 -7.39 -15.13
CA VAL A 148 -5.17 -6.48 -14.69
C VAL A 148 -5.04 -6.46 -13.16
N GLN A 149 -6.13 -6.62 -12.43
CA GLN A 149 -6.09 -6.66 -10.96
C GLN A 149 -5.19 -7.80 -10.45
N GLY A 150 -5.30 -9.00 -11.02
CA GLY A 150 -4.43 -10.13 -10.68
C GLY A 150 -2.99 -9.92 -11.13
N LEU A 151 -2.79 -9.39 -12.35
CA LEU A 151 -1.45 -9.18 -12.93
C LEU A 151 -0.64 -8.14 -12.17
N LYS A 152 -1.24 -6.99 -11.80
CA LYS A 152 -0.55 -5.94 -11.04
C LYS A 152 -0.39 -6.26 -9.55
N GLY A 153 -1.26 -7.12 -9.02
CA GLY A 153 -1.15 -7.59 -7.63
C GLY A 153 0.14 -8.36 -7.36
N VAL A 154 0.68 -9.05 -8.38
CA VAL A 154 1.97 -9.76 -8.32
C VAL A 154 3.06 -8.88 -8.88
N LYS A 155 3.86 -8.27 -8.01
CA LYS A 155 4.97 -7.39 -8.38
C LYS A 155 6.10 -8.21 -9.01
N ASN A 156 6.65 -7.71 -10.12
CA ASN A 156 7.82 -8.31 -10.74
C ASN A 156 9.11 -7.97 -9.94
N GLU A 157 10.21 -8.63 -10.25
CA GLU A 157 11.49 -8.46 -9.52
C GLU A 157 12.00 -7.01 -9.54
N THR A 158 11.75 -6.27 -10.63
CA THR A 158 12.13 -4.86 -10.74
C THR A 158 11.29 -3.99 -9.82
N GLU A 159 9.97 -4.18 -9.82
CA GLU A 159 9.06 -3.49 -8.91
C GLU A 159 9.40 -3.78 -7.43
N ILE A 160 9.66 -5.04 -7.06
CA ILE A 160 10.05 -5.40 -5.68
C ILE A 160 11.36 -4.73 -5.28
N ARG A 161 12.38 -4.71 -6.17
CA ARG A 161 13.65 -4.04 -5.90
C ARG A 161 13.45 -2.54 -5.65
N HIS A 162 12.61 -1.90 -6.45
CA HIS A 162 12.30 -0.48 -6.30
C HIS A 162 11.44 -0.22 -5.06
N LEU A 163 10.45 -1.06 -4.74
CA LEU A 163 9.68 -0.95 -3.49
C LEU A 163 10.59 -0.97 -2.26
N LYS A 164 11.56 -1.91 -2.20
CA LYS A 164 12.56 -1.93 -1.13
C LYS A 164 13.37 -0.63 -1.07
N GLU A 165 13.68 -0.01 -2.21
CA GLU A 165 14.33 1.31 -2.26
C GLU A 165 13.42 2.43 -1.76
N ALA A 166 12.13 2.44 -2.12
CA ALA A 166 11.15 3.38 -1.60
C ALA A 166 11.06 3.29 -0.07
N HIS A 167 11.01 2.07 0.47
CA HIS A 167 10.97 1.84 1.91
C HIS A 167 12.25 2.26 2.66
N ARG A 168 13.44 2.20 2.03
CA ARG A 168 14.68 2.76 2.63
C ARG A 168 14.60 4.28 2.74
N LYS A 169 14.15 4.95 1.69
CA LYS A 169 13.94 6.41 1.69
C LYS A 169 12.90 6.82 2.72
N ASP A 170 11.78 6.10 2.76
CA ASP A 170 10.71 6.35 3.71
C ASP A 170 11.17 6.10 5.15
N GLY A 171 11.90 5.02 5.40
CA GLY A 171 12.50 4.72 6.70
C GLY A 171 13.46 5.82 7.18
N ALA A 172 14.29 6.36 6.29
CA ALA A 172 15.14 7.50 6.61
C ALA A 172 14.32 8.77 6.94
N ALA A 173 13.20 8.98 6.25
CA ALA A 173 12.29 10.08 6.57
C ALA A 173 11.62 9.89 7.94
N MET A 174 11.21 8.65 8.27
CA MET A 174 10.64 8.30 9.57
C MET A 174 11.63 8.47 10.73
N VAL A 175 12.90 8.11 10.54
CA VAL A 175 13.96 8.36 11.54
C VAL A 175 14.09 9.86 11.82
N ARG A 176 14.22 10.68 10.78
CA ARG A 176 14.35 12.14 10.92
C ARG A 176 13.11 12.75 11.57
N PHE A 177 11.94 12.27 11.21
CA PHE A 177 10.69 12.67 11.82
C PHE A 177 10.66 12.35 13.32
N GLU A 178 10.98 11.12 13.71
CA GLU A 178 10.96 10.73 15.13
C GLU A 178 12.02 11.50 15.95
N MET A 179 13.22 11.69 15.41
CA MET A 179 14.26 12.52 16.05
C MET A 179 13.73 13.94 16.34
N GLU A 180 13.06 14.58 15.38
CA GLU A 180 12.49 15.93 15.55
C GLU A 180 11.34 15.92 16.58
N LEU A 181 10.45 14.93 16.52
CA LEU A 181 9.39 14.76 17.51
C LEU A 181 9.97 14.64 18.93
N ARG A 182 10.97 13.78 19.13
CA ARG A 182 11.62 13.57 20.43
C ARG A 182 12.33 14.83 20.93
N ARG A 183 13.02 15.53 20.02
CA ARG A 183 13.71 16.79 20.33
C ARG A 183 12.72 17.86 20.83
N ARG A 184 11.57 18.02 20.17
CA ARG A 184 10.54 18.99 20.58
C ARG A 184 9.93 18.64 21.93
N LEU A 185 9.57 17.40 22.14
CA LEU A 185 9.06 16.94 23.45
C LEU A 185 10.05 17.20 24.57
N ALA A 186 11.34 16.88 24.38
CA ALA A 186 12.39 17.11 25.37
C ALA A 186 12.61 18.61 25.68
N GLN A 187 12.37 19.48 24.70
CA GLN A 187 12.50 20.93 24.85
C GLN A 187 11.20 21.59 25.38
N GLY A 188 10.12 20.83 25.57
CA GLY A 188 8.81 21.37 25.92
C GLY A 188 8.22 22.28 24.84
N THR A 189 8.65 22.12 23.57
CA THR A 189 8.12 22.91 22.45
C THR A 189 6.70 22.45 22.15
N PRO A 190 5.69 23.36 22.21
CA PRO A 190 4.32 23.01 21.86
C PRO A 190 4.27 22.38 20.46
N THR A 191 3.67 21.21 20.37
CA THR A 191 3.55 20.44 19.14
C THR A 191 2.15 19.86 19.06
N SER A 192 1.47 20.06 17.96
CA SER A 192 0.13 19.53 17.71
C SER A 192 0.17 18.34 16.73
N GLU A 193 -0.95 17.63 16.62
CA GLU A 193 -1.15 16.60 15.60
C GLU A 193 -0.96 17.15 14.18
N LEU A 194 -1.34 18.42 13.92
CA LEU A 194 -1.10 19.08 12.63
C LEU A 194 0.39 19.31 12.37
N ASP A 195 1.15 19.74 13.38
CA ASP A 195 2.61 19.88 13.26
C ASP A 195 3.28 18.54 12.96
N VAL A 196 2.78 17.44 13.56
CA VAL A 196 3.26 16.07 13.28
C VAL A 196 3.07 15.73 11.81
N CYS A 197 1.89 15.99 11.24
CA CYS A 197 1.62 15.76 9.81
C CYS A 197 2.57 16.58 8.92
N GLU A 198 2.80 17.86 9.26
CA GLU A 198 3.67 18.74 8.48
C GLU A 198 5.13 18.29 8.54
N PHE A 199 5.67 17.93 9.72
CA PHE A 199 7.05 17.49 9.87
C PHE A 199 7.30 16.20 9.09
N LEU A 200 6.38 15.24 9.17
CA LEU A 200 6.51 13.99 8.47
C LEU A 200 6.47 14.19 6.95
N LEU A 201 5.53 15.00 6.47
CA LEU A 201 5.46 15.34 5.05
C LEU A 201 6.72 16.07 4.59
N GLY A 202 7.27 16.98 5.40
CA GLY A 202 8.54 17.67 5.14
C GLY A 202 9.71 16.69 5.04
N SER A 203 9.81 15.73 5.96
CA SER A 203 10.85 14.70 5.97
C SER A 203 10.79 13.80 4.73
N ARG A 204 9.57 13.44 4.27
CA ARG A 204 9.37 12.67 3.04
C ARG A 204 9.69 13.46 1.78
N ARG A 205 9.27 14.73 1.70
CA ARG A 205 9.56 15.62 0.57
C ARG A 205 11.06 15.86 0.38
N ALA A 206 11.85 15.78 1.44
CA ALA A 206 13.30 15.89 1.38
C ALA A 206 13.98 14.65 0.77
N GLN A 207 13.26 13.53 0.61
CA GLN A 207 13.81 12.32 0.00
C GLN A 207 13.86 12.45 -1.53
N PRO A 208 14.89 11.85 -2.18
CA PRO A 208 15.00 11.88 -3.63
C PRO A 208 13.79 11.22 -4.31
N ARG A 209 13.24 11.90 -5.34
CA ARG A 209 12.14 11.40 -6.16
C ARG A 209 10.86 11.10 -5.39
N ASN A 210 10.61 11.81 -4.28
CA ASN A 210 9.32 11.82 -3.63
C ASN A 210 8.30 12.54 -4.52
N LEU A 211 7.12 11.95 -4.69
CA LEU A 211 6.01 12.45 -5.49
C LEU A 211 4.88 13.02 -4.62
N GLY A 212 4.98 12.89 -3.29
CA GLY A 212 3.97 13.34 -2.34
C GLY A 212 3.61 12.27 -1.31
N ALA A 213 2.48 12.46 -0.61
CA ALA A 213 1.94 11.47 0.30
C ALA A 213 1.16 10.39 -0.45
N SER A 214 1.12 9.15 0.09
CA SER A 214 0.31 8.04 -0.45
C SER A 214 -1.09 7.97 0.16
N SER A 215 -1.30 8.64 1.29
CA SER A 215 -2.56 8.75 2.01
C SER A 215 -2.64 10.04 2.80
N ASN A 216 -3.82 10.36 3.33
CA ASN A 216 -3.93 11.41 4.35
C ASN A 216 -3.26 10.92 5.64
N THR A 217 -2.29 11.67 6.14
CA THR A 217 -1.59 11.30 7.38
C THR A 217 -2.55 11.28 8.57
N ILE A 218 -2.60 10.16 9.27
CA ILE A 218 -3.23 10.02 10.57
C ILE A 218 -2.16 10.34 11.62
N ALA A 219 -2.33 11.42 12.36
CA ALA A 219 -1.55 11.72 13.57
C ALA A 219 -2.55 11.84 14.70
N ALA A 220 -2.65 10.82 15.54
CA ALA A 220 -3.72 10.69 16.54
C ALA A 220 -3.14 10.53 17.93
N TYR A 221 -3.32 11.53 18.78
CA TYR A 221 -2.83 11.54 20.15
C TYR A 221 -3.91 11.07 21.14
N GLY A 222 -3.54 10.15 22.01
CA GLY A 222 -4.40 9.66 23.07
C GLY A 222 -5.75 9.13 22.56
N PRO A 223 -6.89 9.65 23.05
CA PRO A 223 -8.23 9.18 22.66
C PRO A 223 -8.58 9.34 21.18
N ASN A 224 -7.95 10.27 20.45
CA ASN A 224 -8.18 10.46 19.02
C ASN A 224 -7.79 9.21 18.21
N ALA A 225 -6.81 8.45 18.69
CA ALA A 225 -6.35 7.22 18.05
C ALA A 225 -7.34 6.06 18.09
N ALA A 226 -8.40 6.16 18.91
CA ALA A 226 -9.49 5.18 18.90
C ALA A 226 -10.29 5.17 17.59
N MET A 227 -10.21 6.25 16.81
CA MET A 227 -10.78 6.35 15.47
C MET A 227 -9.72 5.91 14.44
N MET A 228 -9.90 4.73 13.85
CA MET A 228 -8.93 4.10 12.93
C MET A 228 -8.51 4.98 11.74
N HIS A 229 -9.41 5.83 11.26
CA HIS A 229 -9.16 6.77 10.15
C HIS A 229 -9.26 8.23 10.62
N TYR A 230 -8.75 8.52 11.82
CA TYR A 230 -8.69 9.89 12.33
C TYR A 230 -7.83 10.77 11.43
N ALA A 231 -8.27 11.99 11.19
CA ALA A 231 -7.49 13.01 10.51
C ALA A 231 -7.58 14.32 11.30
N PRO A 232 -6.48 14.87 11.79
CA PRO A 232 -6.50 16.17 12.46
C PRO A 232 -6.90 17.25 11.45
N LYS A 233 -7.71 18.22 11.91
CA LYS A 233 -8.19 19.34 11.10
C LYS A 233 -7.92 20.64 11.85
N PRO A 234 -7.80 21.78 11.13
CA PRO A 234 -7.57 23.08 11.76
C PRO A 234 -8.55 23.44 12.88
N GLU A 235 -9.79 22.94 12.78
CA GLU A 235 -10.85 23.15 13.75
C GLU A 235 -10.93 22.05 14.83
N SER A 236 -10.16 20.95 14.69
CA SER A 236 -10.22 19.79 15.60
C SER A 236 -8.89 19.02 15.56
N PHE A 237 -8.02 19.31 16.50
CA PHE A 237 -6.74 18.62 16.71
C PHE A 237 -6.36 18.66 18.19
N ALA A 238 -5.48 17.78 18.62
CA ALA A 238 -4.88 17.79 19.95
C ALA A 238 -3.47 18.41 19.94
N VAL A 239 -3.09 19.00 21.08
CA VAL A 239 -1.70 19.37 21.38
C VAL A 239 -1.09 18.22 22.19
N LEU A 240 0.10 17.79 21.78
CA LEU A 240 0.80 16.67 22.40
C LEU A 240 1.27 17.03 23.81
N CYS A 241 1.09 16.12 24.73
CA CYS A 241 1.67 16.16 26.07
C CYS A 241 2.71 15.04 26.22
N PRO A 242 3.72 15.17 27.12
CA PRO A 242 4.71 14.13 27.33
C PRO A 242 4.15 12.97 28.19
N GLU A 243 3.06 12.36 27.73
CA GLU A 243 2.34 11.23 28.31
C GLU A 243 1.57 10.49 27.21
N HIS A 244 1.12 9.27 27.48
CA HIS A 244 0.33 8.45 26.56
C HIS A 244 0.99 8.17 25.21
N PHE A 245 0.19 7.75 24.24
CA PHE A 245 0.63 7.38 22.88
C PHE A 245 0.27 8.44 21.85
N LEU A 246 1.13 8.53 20.83
CA LEU A 246 0.84 9.12 19.53
C LEU A 246 0.87 8.00 18.48
N LEU A 247 -0.26 7.73 17.85
CA LEU A 247 -0.34 6.87 16.68
C LEU A 247 -0.11 7.73 15.42
N VAL A 248 0.83 7.31 14.57
CA VAL A 248 1.11 7.96 13.27
C VAL A 248 1.03 6.91 12.18
N ASP A 249 0.04 7.05 11.30
CA ASP A 249 -0.17 6.22 10.14
C ASP A 249 -0.08 7.09 8.88
N SER A 250 0.77 6.69 7.94
CA SER A 250 1.13 7.54 6.81
C SER A 250 1.98 6.78 5.78
N GLY A 251 2.05 7.33 4.59
CA GLY A 251 2.93 6.79 3.57
C GLY A 251 3.38 7.84 2.56
N GLY A 252 4.28 7.45 1.68
CA GLY A 252 4.83 8.28 0.61
C GLY A 252 4.68 7.65 -0.77
N GLN A 253 4.42 8.50 -1.76
CA GLN A 253 4.60 8.16 -3.16
C GLN A 253 6.03 8.50 -3.58
N TYR A 254 6.74 7.55 -4.14
CA TYR A 254 8.07 7.72 -4.72
C TYR A 254 8.07 7.17 -6.14
N MET A 255 9.00 7.62 -6.98
CA MET A 255 9.21 6.96 -8.29
C MET A 255 9.55 5.48 -8.15
N ASP A 256 10.04 5.08 -6.99
CA ASP A 256 10.43 3.71 -6.66
C ASP A 256 9.27 2.88 -6.08
N GLY A 257 8.13 3.47 -5.77
CA GLY A 257 6.97 2.75 -5.24
C GLY A 257 6.15 3.56 -4.24
N THR A 258 5.09 2.93 -3.75
CA THR A 258 4.21 3.45 -2.72
C THR A 258 4.56 2.81 -1.39
N THR A 259 4.56 3.58 -0.30
CA THR A 259 4.77 3.05 1.06
C THR A 259 3.56 3.29 1.94
N ASP A 260 3.38 2.40 2.91
CA ASP A 260 2.42 2.50 3.99
C ASP A 260 3.05 2.03 5.30
N ILE A 261 2.85 2.79 6.37
CA ILE A 261 3.46 2.49 7.66
C ILE A 261 2.70 3.13 8.83
N THR A 262 2.45 2.36 9.86
CA THR A 262 2.02 2.88 11.16
C THR A 262 3.06 2.62 12.23
N ARG A 263 3.30 3.65 13.05
CA ARG A 263 4.00 3.52 14.34
C ARG A 263 3.19 4.19 15.44
N THR A 264 3.17 3.54 16.60
CA THR A 264 2.61 4.09 17.83
C THR A 264 3.76 4.42 18.77
N TYR A 265 3.93 5.69 19.08
CA TYR A 265 5.05 6.23 19.87
C TYR A 265 4.62 6.55 21.29
N ALA A 266 5.34 6.04 22.29
CA ALA A 266 5.21 6.48 23.67
C ALA A 266 5.77 7.90 23.81
N LEU A 267 4.98 8.88 24.25
CA LEU A 267 5.43 10.25 24.42
C LEU A 267 5.98 10.54 25.80
N GLY A 268 5.67 9.67 26.77
CA GLY A 268 6.11 9.80 28.18
C GLY A 268 5.70 8.59 28.99
N PRO A 269 5.42 8.77 30.31
CA PRO A 269 4.96 7.68 31.15
C PRO A 269 3.68 7.03 30.64
N LEU A 270 3.61 5.71 30.76
CA LEU A 270 2.48 4.89 30.37
C LEU A 270 1.97 4.07 31.55
N THR A 271 0.70 3.78 31.57
CA THR A 271 0.09 2.82 32.48
C THR A 271 0.48 1.39 32.12
N ASP A 272 0.35 0.45 33.05
CA ASP A 272 0.59 -0.97 32.75
C ASP A 272 -0.44 -1.52 31.75
N GLU A 273 -1.66 -0.99 31.69
CA GLU A 273 -2.67 -1.33 30.69
C GLU A 273 -2.19 -0.91 29.28
N GLU A 274 -1.75 0.33 29.11
CA GLU A 274 -1.22 0.82 27.83
C GLU A 274 -0.02 0.00 27.35
N LYS A 275 0.92 -0.34 28.21
CA LYS A 275 2.09 -1.19 27.89
C LYS A 275 1.66 -2.60 27.47
N ARG A 276 0.73 -3.21 28.25
CA ARG A 276 0.16 -4.51 27.95
C ARG A 276 -0.48 -4.50 26.56
N ASP A 277 -1.32 -3.54 26.25
CA ASP A 277 -2.05 -3.47 24.99
C ASP A 277 -1.12 -3.22 23.81
N TYR A 278 -0.10 -2.37 23.98
CA TYR A 278 0.96 -2.19 23.00
C TYR A 278 1.71 -3.50 22.72
N THR A 279 2.07 -4.22 23.77
CA THR A 279 2.79 -5.49 23.64
C THR A 279 1.92 -6.55 22.98
N LEU A 280 0.61 -6.58 23.24
CA LEU A 280 -0.33 -7.48 22.56
C LEU A 280 -0.42 -7.17 21.06
N VAL A 281 -0.49 -5.90 20.66
CA VAL A 281 -0.49 -5.50 19.24
C VAL A 281 0.83 -5.91 18.58
N LEU A 282 1.95 -5.70 19.24
CA LEU A 282 3.27 -6.15 18.74
C LEU A 282 3.31 -7.67 18.55
N LYS A 283 2.76 -8.45 19.46
CA LYS A 283 2.66 -9.92 19.31
C LYS A 283 1.80 -10.32 18.12
N CYS A 284 0.67 -9.65 17.90
CA CYS A 284 -0.19 -9.87 16.73
C CYS A 284 0.59 -9.61 15.42
N HIS A 285 1.31 -8.49 15.35
CA HIS A 285 2.16 -8.13 14.22
C HIS A 285 3.27 -9.17 13.98
N ILE A 286 4.02 -9.54 15.02
CA ILE A 286 5.09 -10.56 14.91
C ILE A 286 4.53 -11.92 14.47
N ALA A 287 3.37 -12.32 14.96
CA ALA A 287 2.76 -13.60 14.60
C ALA A 287 2.45 -13.69 13.10
N LEU A 288 1.94 -12.61 12.50
CA LEU A 288 1.68 -12.55 11.07
C LEU A 288 2.96 -12.41 10.25
N ALA A 289 3.88 -11.52 10.63
CA ALA A 289 5.15 -11.33 9.93
C ALA A 289 6.00 -12.62 9.84
N ARG A 290 5.87 -13.52 10.82
CA ARG A 290 6.55 -14.83 10.88
C ARG A 290 5.78 -15.98 10.24
N ALA A 291 4.58 -15.72 9.71
CA ALA A 291 3.73 -16.77 9.18
C ALA A 291 4.41 -17.55 8.05
N VAL A 292 4.31 -18.87 8.14
CA VAL A 292 4.62 -19.81 7.05
C VAL A 292 3.35 -20.57 6.73
N PHE A 293 2.98 -20.61 5.47
CA PHE A 293 1.72 -21.19 5.03
C PHE A 293 1.87 -21.94 3.71
N LYS A 294 1.01 -22.92 3.49
CA LYS A 294 1.02 -23.72 2.26
C LYS A 294 0.52 -22.90 1.08
N ALA A 295 1.10 -23.08 -0.10
CA ALA A 295 0.62 -22.51 -1.36
C ALA A 295 -0.89 -22.79 -1.54
N GLY A 296 -1.63 -21.77 -1.97
CA GLY A 296 -3.09 -21.78 -2.05
C GLY A 296 -3.81 -21.24 -0.81
N SER A 297 -3.08 -20.89 0.26
CA SER A 297 -3.66 -20.17 1.40
C SER A 297 -3.93 -18.69 1.03
N ALA A 298 -5.07 -18.20 1.49
CA ALA A 298 -5.53 -16.84 1.29
C ALA A 298 -5.60 -16.09 2.63
N GLY A 299 -5.85 -14.78 2.59
CA GLY A 299 -5.92 -13.94 3.79
C GLY A 299 -6.86 -14.48 4.85
N GLN A 300 -8.03 -15.01 4.46
CA GLN A 300 -9.00 -15.63 5.38
C GLN A 300 -8.45 -16.80 6.19
N HIS A 301 -7.38 -17.44 5.73
CA HIS A 301 -6.74 -18.56 6.44
C HIS A 301 -5.62 -18.09 7.37
N ILE A 302 -5.05 -16.92 7.10
CA ILE A 302 -3.81 -16.42 7.74
C ILE A 302 -4.12 -15.31 8.75
N ASP A 303 -5.15 -14.49 8.52
CA ASP A 303 -5.59 -13.37 9.37
C ASP A 303 -5.76 -13.79 10.85
N ILE A 304 -6.21 -15.02 11.10
CA ILE A 304 -6.37 -15.55 12.45
C ILE A 304 -5.07 -15.59 13.24
N LEU A 305 -3.90 -15.71 12.60
CA LEU A 305 -2.61 -15.76 13.29
C LEU A 305 -2.35 -14.45 14.06
N ALA A 306 -2.72 -13.30 13.48
CA ALA A 306 -2.66 -12.02 14.16
C ALA A 306 -3.72 -11.89 15.26
N ARG A 307 -4.97 -12.36 15.00
CA ARG A 307 -6.09 -12.16 15.94
C ARG A 307 -6.06 -13.07 17.14
N GLU A 308 -5.48 -14.25 17.01
CA GLU A 308 -5.50 -15.30 18.02
C GLU A 308 -4.99 -14.84 19.38
N THR A 309 -3.94 -14.01 19.38
CA THR A 309 -3.39 -13.39 20.59
C THR A 309 -4.43 -12.58 21.36
N LEU A 310 -5.25 -11.78 20.66
CA LEU A 310 -6.30 -10.95 21.26
C LEU A 310 -7.53 -11.79 21.64
N TRP A 311 -7.93 -12.73 20.78
CA TRP A 311 -9.13 -13.56 21.03
C TRP A 311 -9.03 -14.42 22.29
N ARG A 312 -7.82 -14.87 22.65
CA ARG A 312 -7.58 -15.57 23.92
C ARG A 312 -7.93 -14.72 25.15
N LEU A 313 -7.91 -13.38 24.99
CA LEU A 313 -8.24 -12.43 26.03
C LEU A 313 -9.65 -11.82 25.89
N GLY A 314 -10.42 -12.28 24.89
CA GLY A 314 -11.74 -11.71 24.58
C GLY A 314 -11.68 -10.33 23.92
N LEU A 315 -10.53 -9.95 23.36
CA LEU A 315 -10.30 -8.70 22.62
C LEU A 315 -10.31 -8.98 21.10
N ASP A 316 -10.62 -7.96 20.30
CA ASP A 316 -10.54 -8.02 18.84
C ASP A 316 -10.48 -6.59 18.26
N TYR A 317 -10.06 -6.46 17.00
CA TYR A 317 -10.20 -5.25 16.20
C TYR A 317 -11.15 -5.46 15.03
N ARG A 318 -11.91 -4.40 14.66
CA ARG A 318 -13.06 -4.49 13.72
C ARG A 318 -12.69 -4.19 12.26
N CYS A 319 -11.40 -4.01 11.96
CA CYS A 319 -10.87 -3.83 10.60
C CYS A 319 -10.22 -5.11 10.07
N GLY A 320 -9.83 -5.11 8.80
CA GLY A 320 -8.90 -6.09 8.26
C GLY A 320 -7.53 -5.97 8.93
N THR A 321 -6.71 -7.00 8.86
CA THR A 321 -5.33 -6.98 9.36
C THR A 321 -4.37 -6.43 8.31
N GLY A 322 -4.83 -6.26 7.06
CA GLY A 322 -4.02 -5.68 6.01
C GLY A 322 -4.63 -5.77 4.62
N HIS A 323 -4.00 -5.05 3.71
CA HIS A 323 -4.38 -4.92 2.30
C HIS A 323 -3.15 -4.93 1.40
N GLY A 324 -3.34 -5.19 0.11
CA GLY A 324 -2.27 -5.01 -0.87
C GLY A 324 -1.93 -3.52 -1.07
N VAL A 325 -0.72 -3.26 -1.53
CA VAL A 325 -0.22 -1.91 -1.86
C VAL A 325 0.20 -1.85 -3.32
N GLY A 326 -0.09 -0.74 -4.00
CA GLY A 326 0.25 -0.54 -5.40
C GLY A 326 1.71 -0.16 -5.63
N PHE A 327 2.19 -0.32 -6.86
CA PHE A 327 3.49 0.19 -7.29
C PHE A 327 3.35 1.55 -7.97
N VAL A 328 3.75 2.62 -7.30
CA VAL A 328 3.45 4.01 -7.70
C VAL A 328 1.97 4.11 -8.04
N GLY A 329 1.14 3.75 -7.08
CA GLY A 329 -0.29 3.53 -7.25
C GLY A 329 -1.09 3.81 -5.98
N GLY A 330 -2.26 3.19 -5.86
CA GLY A 330 -3.08 3.31 -4.66
C GLY A 330 -2.44 2.61 -3.46
N VAL A 331 -2.49 3.24 -2.29
CA VAL A 331 -2.06 2.62 -1.05
C VAL A 331 -2.89 1.36 -0.78
N HIS A 332 -4.20 1.40 -1.01
CA HIS A 332 -5.07 0.23 -0.99
C HIS A 332 -5.19 -0.37 -2.39
N GLU A 333 -4.59 -1.53 -2.60
CA GLU A 333 -4.64 -2.24 -3.88
C GLU A 333 -4.96 -3.72 -3.67
N GLY A 334 -6.00 -4.21 -4.35
CA GLY A 334 -6.30 -5.65 -4.42
C GLY A 334 -5.48 -6.37 -5.52
N PRO A 335 -5.82 -7.67 -5.77
CA PRO A 335 -7.01 -8.38 -5.29
C PRO A 335 -6.89 -9.04 -3.91
N GLN A 336 -5.66 -9.20 -3.38
CA GLN A 336 -5.42 -9.83 -2.07
C GLN A 336 -5.70 -8.86 -0.92
N ASN A 337 -6.13 -9.40 0.21
CA ASN A 337 -6.21 -8.70 1.48
C ASN A 337 -6.05 -9.67 2.65
N MET A 338 -5.62 -9.17 3.79
CA MET A 338 -5.48 -9.93 5.04
C MET A 338 -6.70 -9.67 5.92
N SER A 339 -7.72 -10.48 5.75
CA SER A 339 -8.96 -10.39 6.53
C SER A 339 -9.73 -11.69 6.47
N ALA A 340 -10.73 -11.87 7.33
CA ALA A 340 -11.66 -13.00 7.31
C ALA A 340 -12.43 -13.15 5.97
N ARG A 341 -12.38 -12.16 5.07
CA ARG A 341 -13.02 -12.18 3.74
C ARG A 341 -11.99 -12.25 2.59
N GLY A 342 -10.72 -12.27 2.89
CA GLY A 342 -9.63 -12.34 1.89
C GLY A 342 -9.57 -13.71 1.24
N ALA A 343 -10.22 -13.87 0.10
CA ALA A 343 -10.35 -15.16 -0.59
C ALA A 343 -9.29 -15.43 -1.65
N VAL A 344 -8.53 -14.40 -2.06
CA VAL A 344 -7.48 -14.54 -3.07
C VAL A 344 -6.24 -15.19 -2.45
N PRO A 345 -5.75 -16.32 -2.99
CA PRO A 345 -4.54 -16.96 -2.50
C PRO A 345 -3.31 -16.09 -2.67
N PHE A 346 -2.45 -16.07 -1.66
CA PHE A 346 -1.14 -15.43 -1.78
C PHE A 346 -0.21 -16.20 -2.69
N VAL A 347 0.51 -15.45 -3.53
CA VAL A 347 1.61 -15.96 -4.33
C VAL A 347 2.84 -15.07 -4.17
N PRO A 348 4.07 -15.60 -4.38
CA PRO A 348 5.29 -14.81 -4.33
C PRO A 348 5.22 -13.58 -5.23
N GLY A 349 5.66 -12.42 -4.71
CA GLY A 349 5.56 -11.11 -5.37
C GLY A 349 4.33 -10.29 -4.97
N MET A 350 3.33 -10.85 -4.29
CA MET A 350 2.24 -10.06 -3.70
C MET A 350 2.72 -9.30 -2.47
N THR A 351 2.35 -8.02 -2.36
CA THR A 351 2.59 -7.18 -1.18
C THR A 351 1.35 -7.16 -0.30
N ILE A 352 1.53 -6.97 0.99
CA ILE A 352 0.45 -6.92 1.98
C ILE A 352 0.87 -6.09 3.18
N THR A 353 -0.01 -5.26 3.72
CA THR A 353 0.22 -4.64 5.03
C THR A 353 -0.08 -5.64 6.15
N ASP A 354 0.59 -5.47 7.27
CA ASP A 354 0.43 -6.21 8.52
C ASP A 354 0.22 -5.17 9.61
N GLU A 355 -1.07 -4.83 9.88
CA GLU A 355 -1.50 -3.65 10.66
C GLU A 355 -2.54 -3.98 11.75
N PRO A 356 -2.31 -5.00 12.59
CA PRO A 356 -3.18 -5.27 13.72
C PRO A 356 -3.23 -4.09 14.69
N GLY A 357 -4.32 -3.96 15.44
CA GLY A 357 -4.46 -2.87 16.39
C GLY A 357 -5.40 -3.15 17.56
N ILE A 358 -5.41 -2.25 18.53
CA ILE A 358 -6.39 -2.15 19.61
C ILE A 358 -6.94 -0.73 19.59
N TYR A 359 -8.25 -0.58 19.65
CA TYR A 359 -8.94 0.72 19.56
C TYR A 359 -10.03 0.77 20.64
N GLU A 360 -9.83 1.61 21.65
CA GLU A 360 -10.74 1.78 22.77
C GLU A 360 -11.30 3.21 22.81
N GLU A 361 -12.58 3.36 22.50
CA GLU A 361 -13.25 4.64 22.45
C GLU A 361 -13.05 5.44 23.75
N GLY A 362 -12.62 6.70 23.59
CA GLY A 362 -12.36 7.62 24.70
C GLY A 362 -11.07 7.35 25.48
N LYS A 363 -10.25 6.36 25.07
CA LYS A 363 -8.99 6.00 25.74
C LYS A 363 -7.79 6.08 24.82
N LEU A 364 -7.66 5.14 23.89
CA LEU A 364 -6.45 4.99 23.06
C LEU A 364 -6.73 4.26 21.76
N GLY A 365 -5.78 4.37 20.82
CA GLY A 365 -5.60 3.48 19.69
C GLY A 365 -4.13 3.13 19.54
N ILE A 366 -3.87 1.88 19.23
CA ILE A 366 -2.53 1.33 18.98
C ILE A 366 -2.58 0.54 17.69
N ARG A 367 -1.69 0.86 16.74
CA ARG A 367 -1.44 0.09 15.51
C ARG A 367 0.07 0.02 15.28
N ILE A 368 0.55 -1.13 14.90
CA ILE A 368 1.92 -1.34 14.44
C ILE A 368 1.81 -1.97 13.07
N GLU A 369 2.44 -1.33 12.08
CA GLU A 369 2.30 -1.73 10.70
C GLU A 369 3.62 -1.80 9.97
N ASN A 370 3.80 -2.87 9.22
CA ASN A 370 4.80 -2.99 8.16
C ASN A 370 4.14 -3.45 6.85
N GLU A 371 4.69 -3.03 5.74
CA GLU A 371 4.45 -3.66 4.46
C GLU A 371 5.36 -4.88 4.29
N LEU A 372 4.77 -5.99 3.86
CA LEU A 372 5.41 -7.27 3.68
C LEU A 372 5.32 -7.71 2.21
N VAL A 373 6.28 -8.50 1.74
CA VAL A 373 6.19 -9.19 0.45
C VAL A 373 6.10 -10.69 0.68
N CYS A 374 5.19 -11.35 -0.04
CA CYS A 374 5.08 -12.81 -0.05
C CYS A 374 6.25 -13.41 -0.83
N VAL A 375 6.88 -14.42 -0.24
CA VAL A 375 8.05 -15.11 -0.82
C VAL A 375 7.91 -16.62 -0.68
N GLU A 376 8.55 -17.38 -1.59
CA GLU A 376 8.71 -18.83 -1.43
C GLU A 376 9.74 -19.11 -0.32
N LYS A 377 9.39 -19.96 0.65
CA LYS A 377 10.28 -20.34 1.76
C LYS A 377 10.96 -21.66 1.49
N PHE A 378 10.21 -22.70 1.15
CA PHE A 378 10.73 -24.03 0.84
C PHE A 378 9.68 -24.87 0.08
N ASP A 379 10.13 -25.97 -0.54
CA ASP A 379 9.32 -26.99 -1.18
C ASP A 379 9.57 -28.35 -0.51
N THR A 380 8.52 -29.16 -0.37
CA THR A 380 8.56 -30.48 0.26
C THR A 380 7.67 -31.46 -0.51
N GLU A 381 7.63 -32.72 -0.07
CA GLU A 381 6.66 -33.72 -0.58
C GLU A 381 5.19 -33.29 -0.41
N TYR A 382 4.90 -32.34 0.49
CA TYR A 382 3.57 -31.78 0.73
C TYR A 382 3.28 -30.56 -0.16
N GLY A 383 4.23 -30.11 -1.00
CA GLY A 383 4.17 -28.99 -1.90
C GLY A 383 4.90 -27.75 -1.39
N LYS A 384 4.64 -26.61 -2.06
CA LYS A 384 5.31 -25.32 -1.78
C LYS A 384 4.76 -24.66 -0.53
N PHE A 385 5.65 -24.03 0.21
CA PHE A 385 5.34 -23.20 1.37
C PHE A 385 5.85 -21.79 1.15
N TYR A 386 5.00 -20.82 1.47
CA TYR A 386 5.26 -19.40 1.35
C TYR A 386 5.33 -18.76 2.74
N GLY A 387 5.81 -17.54 2.78
CA GLY A 387 5.84 -16.73 4.00
C GLY A 387 6.06 -15.29 3.61
N PHE A 388 6.33 -14.44 4.58
CA PHE A 388 6.51 -13.02 4.37
C PHE A 388 7.94 -12.56 4.67
N GLU A 389 8.34 -11.46 4.00
CA GLU A 389 9.55 -10.68 4.31
C GLU A 389 9.13 -9.22 4.49
N PRO A 390 9.57 -8.55 5.57
CA PRO A 390 9.34 -7.12 5.75
C PRO A 390 10.03 -6.30 4.66
N MET A 391 9.33 -5.29 4.14
CA MET A 391 9.89 -4.25 3.28
C MET A 391 9.99 -2.92 4.01
N THR A 392 9.24 -2.72 5.08
CA THR A 392 9.29 -1.51 5.90
C THR A 392 10.54 -1.50 6.77
N TYR A 393 11.38 -0.49 6.62
CA TYR A 393 12.60 -0.29 7.39
C TYR A 393 12.44 0.91 8.34
N CYS A 394 11.82 0.69 9.49
CA CYS A 394 11.58 1.71 10.51
C CYS A 394 11.58 1.08 11.89
N PRO A 395 12.25 1.67 12.90
CA PRO A 395 12.21 1.13 14.26
C PRO A 395 10.79 0.99 14.80
N ILE A 396 10.55 -0.08 15.54
CA ILE A 396 9.37 -0.23 16.39
C ILE A 396 9.73 0.32 17.77
N ASP A 397 8.90 1.18 18.35
CA ASP A 397 9.15 1.76 19.67
C ASP A 397 9.19 0.66 20.74
N THR A 398 10.34 0.43 21.34
CA THR A 398 10.51 -0.63 22.36
C THR A 398 10.25 -0.16 23.78
N ARG A 399 10.07 1.12 24.03
CA ARG A 399 9.83 1.67 25.38
C ARG A 399 8.55 1.15 26.05
N PRO A 400 7.45 0.90 25.32
CA PRO A 400 6.23 0.33 25.91
C PRO A 400 6.29 -1.18 26.10
N VAL A 401 7.28 -1.87 25.52
CA VAL A 401 7.28 -3.33 25.44
C VAL A 401 7.50 -3.97 26.81
N MET A 402 6.57 -4.79 27.23
CA MET A 402 6.70 -5.68 28.41
C MET A 402 7.39 -6.98 27.94
N VAL A 403 8.71 -7.03 28.10
CA VAL A 403 9.56 -8.11 27.54
C VAL A 403 9.15 -9.47 28.09
N GLU A 404 8.68 -9.54 29.33
CA GLU A 404 8.19 -10.76 29.98
C GLU A 404 6.94 -11.35 29.30
N MET A 405 6.19 -10.56 28.50
CA MET A 405 5.06 -11.05 27.72
C MET A 405 5.47 -11.66 26.39
N LEU A 406 6.68 -11.39 25.90
CA LEU A 406 7.18 -11.93 24.65
C LEU A 406 7.71 -13.35 24.84
N GLU A 407 7.45 -14.23 23.88
CA GLU A 407 8.14 -15.52 23.76
C GLU A 407 9.59 -15.31 23.26
N ASP A 408 10.48 -16.28 23.48
CA ASP A 408 11.87 -16.19 23.02
C ASP A 408 11.96 -15.94 21.50
N ALA A 409 11.11 -16.60 20.75
CA ALA A 409 11.07 -16.47 19.30
C ALA A 409 10.49 -15.11 18.82
N GLU A 410 9.61 -14.48 19.60
CA GLU A 410 9.08 -13.12 19.32
C GLU A 410 10.15 -12.07 19.65
N LEU A 411 10.82 -12.22 20.76
CA LEU A 411 11.93 -11.34 21.15
C LEU A 411 13.09 -11.43 20.15
N ALA A 412 13.44 -12.64 19.70
CA ALA A 412 14.45 -12.85 18.68
C ALA A 412 14.06 -12.16 17.37
N TRP A 413 12.81 -12.33 16.91
CA TRP A 413 12.32 -11.67 15.70
C TRP A 413 12.41 -10.14 15.77
N LEU A 414 12.01 -9.53 16.89
CA LEU A 414 12.07 -8.08 17.07
C LEU A 414 13.53 -7.56 17.02
N ASN A 415 14.45 -8.27 17.67
CA ASN A 415 15.87 -7.93 17.65
C ASN A 415 16.48 -8.08 16.23
N ASP A 416 16.14 -9.16 15.52
CA ASP A 416 16.58 -9.39 14.14
C ASP A 416 16.00 -8.34 13.19
N TYR A 417 14.72 -7.99 13.34
CA TYR A 417 14.09 -6.90 12.58
C TYR A 417 14.82 -5.57 12.80
N HIS A 418 15.13 -5.21 14.04
CA HIS A 418 15.89 -4.00 14.34
C HIS A 418 17.33 -4.04 13.81
N ALA A 419 17.98 -5.21 13.80
CA ALA A 419 19.28 -5.37 13.18
C ALA A 419 19.22 -5.13 11.66
N MET A 420 18.21 -5.67 11.00
CA MET A 420 17.93 -5.44 9.58
C MET A 420 17.66 -3.94 9.31
N VAL A 421 16.81 -3.28 10.09
CA VAL A 421 16.51 -1.84 9.95
C VAL A 421 17.80 -1.01 10.01
N LYS A 422 18.68 -1.26 10.97
CA LYS A 422 19.98 -0.58 11.06
C LYS A 422 20.82 -0.79 9.80
N GLN A 423 20.92 -2.02 9.34
CA GLN A 423 21.71 -2.35 8.16
C GLN A 423 21.19 -1.65 6.91
N GLU A 424 19.86 -1.68 6.67
CA GLU A 424 19.23 -1.15 5.48
C GLU A 424 19.23 0.39 5.44
N LEU A 425 19.11 1.05 6.60
CA LEU A 425 19.04 2.51 6.67
C LEU A 425 20.42 3.18 6.82
N ALA A 426 21.45 2.50 7.28
CA ALA A 426 22.76 3.10 7.52
C ALA A 426 23.32 3.94 6.35
N PRO A 427 23.18 3.52 5.06
CA PRO A 427 23.66 4.32 3.91
C PRO A 427 22.85 5.58 3.64
N TYR A 428 21.64 5.72 4.21
CA TYR A 428 20.69 6.82 3.96
C TYR A 428 20.72 7.89 5.04
N LEU A 429 21.49 7.66 6.10
CA LEU A 429 21.55 8.47 7.32
C LEU A 429 22.95 9.02 7.53
N ASN A 430 23.03 10.22 8.13
CA ASN A 430 24.28 10.79 8.58
C ASN A 430 24.77 10.15 9.90
N GLU A 431 25.91 10.60 10.44
CA GLU A 431 26.52 10.03 11.64
C GLU A 431 25.63 10.19 12.89
N GLU A 432 25.02 11.37 13.08
CA GLU A 432 24.12 11.64 14.21
C GLU A 432 22.84 10.79 14.11
N GLU A 433 22.24 10.73 12.93
CA GLU A 433 21.05 9.92 12.65
C GLU A 433 21.33 8.41 12.86
N ASN A 434 22.51 7.93 12.43
CA ASN A 434 22.93 6.53 12.66
C ASN A 434 23.15 6.23 14.13
N ALA A 435 23.74 7.16 14.89
CA ALA A 435 23.90 7.01 16.34
C ALA A 435 22.56 6.94 17.05
N TRP A 436 21.60 7.78 16.67
CA TRP A 436 20.24 7.74 17.18
C TRP A 436 19.53 6.43 16.82
N LEU A 437 19.63 5.98 15.57
CA LEU A 437 19.05 4.72 15.10
C LEU A 437 19.62 3.52 15.85
N ALA A 438 20.93 3.51 16.15
CA ALA A 438 21.57 2.46 16.92
C ALA A 438 20.97 2.33 18.32
N GLU A 439 20.62 3.47 18.96
CA GLU A 439 19.97 3.50 20.26
C GLU A 439 18.50 3.05 20.15
N ALA A 440 17.75 3.55 19.17
CA ALA A 440 16.35 3.17 18.94
C ALA A 440 16.19 1.66 18.63
N CYS A 441 17.20 1.07 17.99
CA CYS A 441 17.24 -0.35 17.63
C CYS A 441 18.11 -1.18 18.59
N ARG A 442 18.31 -0.73 19.85
CA ARG A 442 19.08 -1.51 20.85
C ARG A 442 18.34 -2.83 21.11
N PRO A 443 19.05 -3.97 21.08
CA PRO A 443 18.45 -5.26 21.41
C PRO A 443 17.81 -5.25 22.79
N LEU A 444 16.61 -5.79 22.90
CA LEU A 444 15.96 -6.07 24.18
C LEU A 444 16.49 -7.40 24.74
N ALA A 445 16.59 -7.46 26.05
CA ALA A 445 16.92 -8.66 26.81
C ALA A 445 15.96 -8.80 27.99
N ARG A 446 15.77 -10.03 28.46
CA ARG A 446 15.06 -10.33 29.72
C ARG A 446 15.90 -10.05 30.94
#